data_2fd1dba6038ffa3de045904060d759d4
#
_entry.id   2fd1dba6038ffa3de045904060d759d4
#
_cell.length_a   1.000
_cell.length_b   1.000
_cell.length_c   1.000
_cell.angle_alpha   90.00
_cell.angle_beta   90.00
_cell.angle_gamma   90.00
#
_symmetry.space_group_name_H-M   'P 1'
#
loop_
_entity.id
_entity.type
_entity.pdbx_description
1 polymer ?
#
loop_
_entity_poly.entity_id
_entity_poly.type
_entity_poly.pdbx_seq_one_letter_code
_entity_poly.pdbx_strand_id
1 'polypeptide(L)'
;MKIIGCDFHPSYQQIAMVDTETGELREGRLEHEQGEARRFYQALQGQTVRVGIEAVGNSQWFEQMLAEMGHELWIGDAAQIRRLVVRQQKTDRRDAKHILDLLLDGRFPRLWVPSQQIRDVRQLLRHRQKLVELRTQVKNQLQHLALNQGVRRKRRLWSVQGRAVLEQLPMQGWTARRRSDLLAMLDRLDEQIGELDRAVRAEAEQRPEVRLLMTHPGVGPVVGLAYVLTLGPTTRFPRGKQVASYLGLIPKERSSGGRQSFGPISKQGNTMMRTLLVEAAQTAVRFDEELRRGYGRLKAKKHSAPAKVMVARKLAVRMYWMLRENKSYAQLYAQRPVARM
;
A
#
# COMPACT_ATOMS: atom_id res chain seq x y z
N MET A 1 12.26 -9.15 -33.01
CA MET A 1 11.74 -8.52 -31.77
C MET A 1 12.91 -7.98 -30.96
N LYS A 2 12.81 -6.75 -30.41
CA LYS A 2 13.88 -6.19 -29.56
C LYS A 2 13.53 -6.34 -28.08
N ILE A 3 14.48 -6.86 -27.31
CA ILE A 3 14.36 -7.02 -25.86
C ILE A 3 15.42 -6.13 -25.19
N ILE A 4 14.99 -5.31 -24.23
CA ILE A 4 15.82 -4.30 -23.58
C ILE A 4 15.78 -4.50 -22.08
N GLY A 5 16.93 -4.78 -21.46
CA GLY A 5 17.13 -4.65 -20.03
C GLY A 5 17.58 -3.23 -19.72
N CYS A 6 16.91 -2.58 -18.79
CA CYS A 6 17.15 -1.18 -18.45
C CYS A 6 17.35 -1.02 -16.93
N ASP A 7 18.51 -0.57 -16.52
CA ASP A 7 18.77 -0.06 -15.17
C ASP A 7 18.41 1.43 -15.15
N PHE A 8 17.28 1.73 -14.53
CA PHE A 8 16.61 3.03 -14.59
C PHE A 8 16.97 3.92 -13.40
N HIS A 9 17.61 5.04 -13.66
CA HIS A 9 17.96 6.08 -12.70
C HIS A 9 17.14 7.36 -12.93
N PRO A 10 17.08 8.30 -11.97
CA PRO A 10 16.30 9.55 -12.14
C PRO A 10 16.75 10.42 -13.32
N SER A 11 18.04 10.51 -13.59
CA SER A 11 18.63 11.41 -14.62
C SER A 11 19.04 10.69 -15.90
N TYR A 12 19.24 9.40 -15.87
CA TYR A 12 19.65 8.58 -17.01
C TYR A 12 19.16 7.14 -16.88
N GLN A 13 19.37 6.36 -17.90
CA GLN A 13 19.20 4.92 -17.88
C GLN A 13 20.37 4.24 -18.59
N GLN A 14 20.81 3.12 -18.02
CA GLN A 14 21.74 2.21 -18.69
C GLN A 14 20.94 1.11 -19.35
N ILE A 15 21.18 0.86 -20.64
CA ILE A 15 20.47 -0.17 -21.40
C ILE A 15 21.39 -1.25 -21.91
N ALA A 16 20.85 -2.45 -22.01
CA ALA A 16 21.38 -3.56 -22.79
C ALA A 16 20.22 -4.10 -23.65
N MET A 17 20.37 -4.09 -24.97
CA MET A 17 19.36 -4.48 -25.94
C MET A 17 19.85 -5.61 -26.81
N VAL A 18 19.01 -6.58 -27.08
CA VAL A 18 19.27 -7.61 -28.11
C VAL A 18 18.14 -7.60 -29.14
N ASP A 19 18.51 -7.74 -30.41
CA ASP A 19 17.56 -8.10 -31.45
C ASP A 19 17.51 -9.63 -31.55
N THR A 20 16.33 -10.22 -31.25
CA THR A 20 16.16 -11.68 -31.24
C THR A 20 16.25 -12.32 -32.62
N GLU A 21 16.21 -11.55 -33.72
CA GLU A 21 16.29 -12.04 -35.09
C GLU A 21 17.73 -12.09 -35.57
N THR A 22 18.52 -11.09 -35.23
CA THR A 22 19.93 -10.98 -35.68
C THR A 22 20.92 -11.41 -34.62
N GLY A 23 20.54 -11.47 -33.36
CA GLY A 23 21.43 -11.69 -32.21
C GLY A 23 22.33 -10.47 -31.87
N GLU A 24 22.12 -9.33 -32.54
CA GLU A 24 22.91 -8.13 -32.29
C GLU A 24 22.69 -7.59 -30.90
N LEU A 25 23.75 -7.44 -30.12
CA LEU A 25 23.74 -6.86 -28.78
C LEU A 25 24.22 -5.41 -28.85
N ARG A 26 23.43 -4.49 -28.27
CA ARG A 26 23.80 -3.08 -28.10
C ARG A 26 23.68 -2.70 -26.61
N GLU A 27 24.64 -1.93 -26.15
CA GLU A 27 24.66 -1.36 -24.81
C GLU A 27 24.83 0.15 -24.92
N GLY A 28 24.24 0.90 -24.01
CA GLY A 28 24.36 2.35 -24.02
C GLY A 28 23.83 3.00 -22.76
N ARG A 29 24.26 4.23 -22.53
CA ARG A 29 23.71 5.11 -21.52
C ARG A 29 22.92 6.20 -22.23
N LEU A 30 21.72 6.49 -21.74
CA LEU A 30 20.78 7.45 -22.32
C LEU A 30 20.43 8.50 -21.27
N GLU A 31 20.77 9.75 -21.50
CA GLU A 31 20.44 10.85 -20.60
C GLU A 31 18.97 11.29 -20.78
N HIS A 32 18.28 11.57 -19.66
CA HIS A 32 16.86 11.94 -19.69
C HIS A 32 16.67 13.41 -20.08
N GLU A 33 17.41 14.32 -19.45
CA GLU A 33 17.28 15.77 -19.67
C GLU A 33 17.59 16.18 -21.11
N GLN A 34 18.52 15.51 -21.77
CA GLN A 34 18.87 15.78 -23.16
C GLN A 34 17.93 15.11 -24.17
N GLY A 35 16.91 14.40 -23.70
CA GLY A 35 15.92 13.70 -24.52
C GLY A 35 16.48 12.49 -25.29
N GLU A 36 17.66 11.99 -24.94
CA GLU A 36 18.29 10.83 -25.60
C GLU A 36 17.44 9.58 -25.46
N ALA A 37 16.90 9.32 -24.26
CA ALA A 37 15.99 8.22 -24.02
C ALA A 37 14.78 8.28 -24.96
N ARG A 38 14.13 9.45 -25.09
CA ARG A 38 12.99 9.61 -26.00
C ARG A 38 13.36 9.35 -27.44
N ARG A 39 14.46 9.92 -27.95
CA ARG A 39 14.93 9.70 -29.34
C ARG A 39 15.25 8.24 -29.60
N PHE A 40 15.91 7.57 -28.65
CA PHE A 40 16.25 6.15 -28.77
C PHE A 40 14.99 5.27 -28.95
N TYR A 41 14.01 5.39 -28.05
CA TYR A 41 12.80 4.58 -28.12
C TYR A 41 11.90 4.97 -29.31
N GLN A 42 11.89 6.24 -29.70
CA GLN A 42 11.17 6.72 -30.90
C GLN A 42 11.73 6.13 -32.18
N ALA A 43 13.05 5.95 -32.28
CA ALA A 43 13.68 5.30 -33.42
C ALA A 43 13.31 3.81 -33.56
N LEU A 44 12.78 3.20 -32.52
CA LEU A 44 12.29 1.82 -32.51
C LEU A 44 10.77 1.71 -32.72
N GLN A 45 10.08 2.83 -32.93
CA GLN A 45 8.64 2.84 -33.16
C GLN A 45 8.26 2.02 -34.39
N GLY A 46 7.15 1.28 -34.30
CA GLY A 46 6.73 0.35 -35.34
C GLY A 46 7.37 -1.04 -35.27
N GLN A 47 8.36 -1.24 -34.39
CA GLN A 47 8.95 -2.54 -34.11
C GLN A 47 8.36 -3.13 -32.82
N THR A 48 8.39 -4.45 -32.69
CA THR A 48 8.00 -5.12 -31.44
C THR A 48 9.13 -4.98 -30.42
N VAL A 49 8.93 -4.15 -29.40
CA VAL A 49 9.93 -3.86 -28.35
C VAL A 49 9.36 -4.21 -26.98
N ARG A 50 10.17 -4.93 -26.19
CA ARG A 50 9.92 -5.20 -24.78
C ARG A 50 11.03 -4.64 -23.91
N VAL A 51 10.69 -3.81 -22.95
CA VAL A 51 11.62 -3.20 -21.99
C VAL A 51 11.36 -3.76 -20.60
N GLY A 52 12.41 -4.20 -19.91
CA GLY A 52 12.33 -4.59 -18.50
C GLY A 52 13.07 -3.59 -17.63
N ILE A 53 12.44 -3.19 -16.51
CA ILE A 53 13.07 -2.37 -15.46
C ILE A 53 12.86 -2.97 -14.07
N GLU A 54 13.77 -2.68 -13.16
CA GLU A 54 13.51 -2.90 -11.72
C GLU A 54 12.42 -1.92 -11.23
N ALA A 55 11.59 -2.32 -10.29
CA ALA A 55 10.55 -1.47 -9.71
C ALA A 55 11.15 -0.26 -8.98
N VAL A 56 10.90 0.94 -9.50
CA VAL A 56 11.32 2.23 -8.94
C VAL A 56 10.12 3.16 -8.79
N GLY A 57 10.24 4.16 -7.89
CA GLY A 57 9.12 5.04 -7.55
C GLY A 57 8.81 6.16 -8.56
N ASN A 58 9.72 6.43 -9.48
CA ASN A 58 9.71 7.60 -10.39
C ASN A 58 9.69 7.23 -11.88
N SER A 59 9.30 6.00 -12.24
CA SER A 59 9.26 5.52 -13.63
C SER A 59 7.99 5.88 -14.40
N GLN A 60 7.03 6.54 -13.80
CA GLN A 60 5.70 6.73 -14.39
C GLN A 60 5.72 7.49 -15.72
N TRP A 61 6.54 8.52 -15.86
CA TRP A 61 6.72 9.25 -17.11
C TRP A 61 7.30 8.35 -18.21
N PHE A 62 8.22 7.46 -17.84
CA PHE A 62 8.84 6.51 -18.76
C PHE A 62 7.84 5.43 -19.21
N GLU A 63 7.01 4.94 -18.29
CA GLU A 63 5.90 4.02 -18.62
C GLU A 63 4.94 4.64 -19.64
N GLN A 64 4.56 5.91 -19.44
CA GLN A 64 3.69 6.64 -20.37
C GLN A 64 4.36 6.83 -21.73
N MET A 65 5.61 7.27 -21.75
CA MET A 65 6.38 7.45 -22.98
C MET A 65 6.48 6.17 -23.81
N LEU A 66 6.78 5.04 -23.19
CA LEU A 66 6.83 3.76 -23.87
C LEU A 66 5.46 3.31 -24.40
N ALA A 67 4.40 3.51 -23.63
CA ALA A 67 3.04 3.21 -24.02
C ALA A 67 2.58 4.05 -25.22
N GLU A 68 2.91 5.36 -25.28
CA GLU A 68 2.65 6.25 -26.42
C GLU A 68 3.34 5.76 -27.70
N MET A 69 4.50 5.13 -27.57
CA MET A 69 5.29 4.58 -28.69
C MET A 69 4.90 3.13 -29.07
N GLY A 70 3.96 2.52 -28.32
CA GLY A 70 3.52 1.13 -28.55
C GLY A 70 4.49 0.08 -28.03
N HIS A 71 5.41 0.43 -27.13
CA HIS A 71 6.38 -0.50 -26.56
C HIS A 71 5.85 -1.16 -25.27
N GLU A 72 6.17 -2.44 -25.07
CA GLU A 72 5.79 -3.19 -23.89
C GLU A 72 6.80 -2.95 -22.75
N LEU A 73 6.31 -2.50 -21.56
CA LEU A 73 7.13 -2.36 -20.36
C LEU A 73 6.80 -3.45 -19.33
N TRP A 74 7.83 -4.15 -18.87
CA TRP A 74 7.76 -5.07 -17.74
C TRP A 74 8.49 -4.48 -16.54
N ILE A 75 7.82 -4.40 -15.40
CA ILE A 75 8.41 -3.95 -14.14
C ILE A 75 8.62 -5.18 -13.27
N GLY A 76 9.85 -5.38 -12.80
CA GLY A 76 10.28 -6.54 -12.03
C GLY A 76 10.41 -6.26 -10.53
N ASP A 77 10.26 -7.31 -9.72
CA ASP A 77 10.50 -7.25 -8.27
C ASP A 77 11.99 -7.09 -7.98
N ALA A 78 12.35 -5.91 -7.46
CA ALA A 78 13.72 -5.55 -7.11
C ALA A 78 14.43 -6.55 -6.19
N ALA A 79 13.70 -7.09 -5.20
CA ALA A 79 14.28 -8.05 -4.25
C ALA A 79 14.52 -9.42 -4.90
N GLN A 80 13.66 -9.82 -5.82
CA GLN A 80 13.83 -11.06 -6.57
C GLN A 80 14.93 -10.94 -7.62
N ILE A 81 14.98 -9.83 -8.37
CA ILE A 81 16.07 -9.54 -9.34
C ILE A 81 17.42 -9.64 -8.64
N ARG A 82 17.59 -8.97 -7.48
CA ARG A 82 18.85 -9.01 -6.71
C ARG A 82 19.22 -10.40 -6.20
N ARG A 83 18.26 -11.24 -5.86
CA ARG A 83 18.53 -12.63 -5.41
C ARG A 83 19.04 -13.52 -6.52
N LEU A 84 18.78 -13.18 -7.77
CA LEU A 84 19.19 -13.93 -8.94
C LEU A 84 20.58 -13.49 -9.45
N VAL A 85 21.18 -12.43 -8.87
CA VAL A 85 22.53 -11.99 -9.20
C VAL A 85 23.56 -12.95 -8.62
N VAL A 86 24.38 -13.55 -9.48
CA VAL A 86 25.40 -14.53 -9.09
C VAL A 86 26.73 -13.86 -8.68
N ARG A 87 27.01 -12.65 -9.18
CA ARG A 87 28.27 -11.94 -8.98
C ARG A 87 28.13 -10.72 -8.09
N GLN A 88 29.09 -10.51 -7.17
CA GLN A 88 29.04 -9.39 -6.21
C GLN A 88 29.49 -8.02 -6.79
N GLN A 89 30.12 -7.97 -7.96
CA GLN A 89 30.53 -6.71 -8.57
C GLN A 89 29.34 -6.01 -9.23
N LYS A 90 28.93 -4.89 -8.66
CA LYS A 90 27.80 -4.09 -9.13
C LYS A 90 28.28 -2.96 -10.04
N THR A 91 27.73 -2.87 -11.25
CA THR A 91 27.84 -1.73 -12.18
C THR A 91 26.52 -1.63 -12.95
N ASP A 92 26.07 -0.42 -13.27
CA ASP A 92 24.81 -0.18 -14.00
C ASP A 92 24.73 -0.96 -15.30
N ARG A 93 25.86 -1.08 -16.03
CA ARG A 93 25.96 -1.89 -17.25
C ARG A 93 25.67 -3.37 -17.00
N ARG A 94 26.15 -3.92 -15.89
CA ARG A 94 25.87 -5.32 -15.51
C ARG A 94 24.44 -5.50 -15.02
N ASP A 95 23.91 -4.51 -14.33
CA ASP A 95 22.54 -4.55 -13.84
C ASP A 95 21.56 -4.52 -15.03
N ALA A 96 21.78 -3.66 -16.04
CA ALA A 96 21.00 -3.66 -17.28
C ALA A 96 21.11 -4.99 -18.04
N LYS A 97 22.32 -5.56 -18.15
CA LYS A 97 22.54 -6.86 -18.80
C LYS A 97 21.85 -7.99 -18.02
N HIS A 98 21.94 -7.99 -16.71
CA HIS A 98 21.25 -8.99 -15.87
C HIS A 98 19.74 -8.96 -16.06
N ILE A 99 19.14 -7.76 -16.14
CA ILE A 99 17.72 -7.60 -16.45
C ILE A 99 17.40 -8.18 -17.84
N LEU A 100 18.25 -7.91 -18.84
CA LEU A 100 18.12 -8.47 -20.19
C LEU A 100 18.17 -10.00 -20.16
N ASP A 101 19.16 -10.59 -19.49
CA ASP A 101 19.32 -12.04 -19.39
C ASP A 101 18.08 -12.69 -18.74
N LEU A 102 17.53 -12.08 -17.69
CA LEU A 102 16.30 -12.56 -17.05
C LEU A 102 15.08 -12.50 -17.99
N LEU A 103 15.00 -11.50 -18.85
CA LEU A 103 13.92 -11.39 -19.84
C LEU A 103 14.04 -12.47 -20.91
N LEU A 104 15.26 -12.72 -21.41
CA LEU A 104 15.54 -13.74 -22.42
C LEU A 104 15.30 -15.15 -21.91
N ASP A 105 15.70 -15.43 -20.68
CA ASP A 105 15.49 -16.71 -20.00
C ASP A 105 14.02 -16.97 -19.60
N GLY A 106 13.13 -16.00 -19.75
CA GLY A 106 11.75 -16.09 -19.23
C GLY A 106 11.65 -16.14 -17.70
N ARG A 107 12.70 -15.75 -16.99
CA ARG A 107 12.82 -15.76 -15.51
C ARG A 107 12.61 -14.40 -14.87
N PHE A 108 12.26 -13.38 -15.67
CA PHE A 108 12.05 -12.03 -15.15
C PHE A 108 10.87 -11.99 -14.17
N PRO A 109 11.07 -11.55 -12.92
CA PRO A 109 10.04 -11.58 -11.88
C PRO A 109 9.05 -10.43 -12.04
N ARG A 110 8.18 -10.53 -13.06
CA ARG A 110 7.23 -9.49 -13.43
C ARG A 110 6.23 -9.19 -12.31
N LEU A 111 6.09 -7.91 -11.98
CA LEU A 111 5.08 -7.40 -11.05
C LEU A 111 3.77 -7.07 -11.78
N TRP A 112 2.68 -7.17 -11.05
CA TRP A 112 1.44 -6.55 -11.46
C TRP A 112 1.53 -5.02 -11.29
N VAL A 113 1.32 -4.32 -12.38
CA VAL A 113 1.33 -2.86 -12.43
C VAL A 113 -0.11 -2.36 -12.47
N PRO A 114 -0.55 -1.52 -11.52
CA PRO A 114 -1.89 -0.93 -11.55
C PRO A 114 -2.02 0.07 -12.70
N SER A 115 -3.21 0.14 -13.29
CA SER A 115 -3.52 1.14 -14.30
C SER A 115 -3.36 2.56 -13.75
N GLN A 116 -3.23 3.55 -14.65
CA GLN A 116 -3.14 4.96 -14.28
C GLN A 116 -4.32 5.39 -13.40
N GLN A 117 -5.53 4.99 -13.76
CA GLN A 117 -6.74 5.28 -12.99
C GLN A 117 -6.68 4.70 -11.57
N ILE A 118 -6.20 3.46 -11.40
CA ILE A 118 -6.01 2.86 -10.08
C ILE A 118 -4.96 3.64 -9.28
N ARG A 119 -3.89 4.08 -9.93
CA ARG A 119 -2.82 4.85 -9.26
C ARG A 119 -3.34 6.21 -8.79
N ASP A 120 -4.16 6.88 -9.58
CA ASP A 120 -4.76 8.16 -9.24
C ASP A 120 -5.67 8.04 -8.00
N VAL A 121 -6.58 7.09 -7.99
CA VAL A 121 -7.43 6.86 -6.80
C VAL A 121 -6.61 6.41 -5.57
N ARG A 122 -5.46 5.76 -5.76
CA ARG A 122 -4.53 5.52 -4.66
C ARG A 122 -3.92 6.81 -4.11
N GLN A 123 -3.70 7.85 -4.94
CA GLN A 123 -3.23 9.15 -4.44
C GLN A 123 -4.28 9.83 -3.57
N LEU A 124 -5.56 9.76 -3.94
CA LEU A 124 -6.66 10.23 -3.09
C LEU A 124 -6.58 9.61 -1.68
N LEU A 125 -6.45 8.28 -1.59
CA LEU A 125 -6.34 7.58 -0.31
C LEU A 125 -5.07 7.96 0.47
N ARG A 126 -3.93 8.07 -0.20
CA ARG A 126 -2.65 8.43 0.42
C ARG A 126 -2.68 9.87 0.95
N HIS A 127 -3.22 10.80 0.15
CA HIS A 127 -3.35 12.19 0.55
C HIS A 127 -4.26 12.32 1.77
N ARG A 128 -5.45 11.71 1.71
CA ARG A 128 -6.34 11.64 2.86
C ARG A 128 -5.66 11.09 4.12
N GLN A 129 -4.96 9.98 4.00
CA GLN A 129 -4.24 9.35 5.13
C GLN A 129 -3.20 10.32 5.71
N LYS A 130 -2.46 11.02 4.85
CA LYS A 130 -1.46 12.00 5.28
C LYS A 130 -2.08 13.17 6.06
N LEU A 131 -3.23 13.68 5.61
CA LEU A 131 -3.94 14.74 6.34
C LEU A 131 -4.46 14.23 7.70
N VAL A 132 -4.94 12.98 7.79
CA VAL A 132 -5.34 12.37 9.07
C VAL A 132 -4.16 12.23 10.04
N GLU A 133 -2.96 11.91 9.55
CA GLU A 133 -1.75 11.86 10.35
C GLU A 133 -1.37 13.26 10.87
N LEU A 134 -1.38 14.27 10.00
CA LEU A 134 -1.13 15.67 10.38
C LEU A 134 -2.14 16.16 11.41
N ARG A 135 -3.43 15.88 11.21
CA ARG A 135 -4.50 16.18 12.18
C ARG A 135 -4.22 15.58 13.54
N THR A 136 -3.75 14.33 13.57
CA THR A 136 -3.40 13.65 14.83
C THR A 136 -2.22 14.33 15.51
N GLN A 137 -1.22 14.77 14.75
CA GLN A 137 -0.07 15.52 15.28
C GLN A 137 -0.51 16.86 15.88
N VAL A 138 -1.36 17.60 15.19
CA VAL A 138 -1.94 18.87 15.68
C VAL A 138 -2.74 18.65 16.95
N LYS A 139 -3.62 17.64 16.98
CA LYS A 139 -4.39 17.27 18.16
C LYS A 139 -3.49 16.92 19.35
N ASN A 140 -2.43 16.16 19.14
CA ASN A 140 -1.48 15.82 20.20
C ASN A 140 -0.78 17.07 20.77
N GLN A 141 -0.40 18.03 19.92
CA GLN A 141 0.19 19.30 20.37
C GLN A 141 -0.81 20.13 21.20
N LEU A 142 -2.05 20.27 20.74
CA LEU A 142 -3.11 20.96 21.49
C LEU A 142 -3.41 20.27 22.82
N GLN A 143 -3.45 18.93 22.84
CA GLN A 143 -3.61 18.16 24.06
C GLN A 143 -2.47 18.40 25.05
N HIS A 144 -1.23 18.50 24.57
CA HIS A 144 -0.09 18.82 25.42
C HIS A 144 -0.18 20.24 26.01
N LEU A 145 -0.61 21.23 25.21
CA LEU A 145 -0.87 22.58 25.71
C LEU A 145 -1.94 22.58 26.82
N ALA A 146 -3.03 21.85 26.61
CA ALA A 146 -4.10 21.71 27.61
C ALA A 146 -3.61 21.03 28.91
N LEU A 147 -2.79 19.97 28.78
CA LEU A 147 -2.20 19.29 29.94
C LEU A 147 -1.31 20.22 30.76
N ASN A 148 -0.53 21.07 30.12
CA ASN A 148 0.32 22.06 30.81
C ASN A 148 -0.49 23.12 31.57
N GLN A 149 -1.78 23.29 31.23
CA GLN A 149 -2.73 24.13 31.95
C GLN A 149 -3.61 23.33 32.91
N GLY A 150 -3.25 22.09 33.26
CA GLY A 150 -3.99 21.24 34.19
C GLY A 150 -5.25 20.56 33.62
N VAL A 151 -5.56 20.77 32.32
CA VAL A 151 -6.76 20.24 31.68
C VAL A 151 -6.54 18.82 31.15
N ARG A 152 -7.09 17.79 31.82
CA ARG A 152 -6.91 16.36 31.48
C ARG A 152 -8.12 15.78 30.72
N ARG A 153 -8.69 16.49 29.77
CA ARG A 153 -9.88 16.04 29.00
C ARG A 153 -9.51 15.27 27.73
N LYS A 154 -8.92 14.09 27.80
CA LYS A 154 -8.50 13.28 26.64
C LYS A 154 -9.36 13.42 25.38
N ARG A 155 -10.35 12.51 25.18
CA ARG A 155 -11.19 12.49 23.99
C ARG A 155 -12.21 13.64 23.93
N ARG A 156 -12.61 14.17 25.08
CA ARG A 156 -13.61 15.25 25.20
C ARG A 156 -13.11 16.61 24.73
N LEU A 157 -11.79 16.77 24.55
CA LEU A 157 -11.21 18.00 23.97
C LEU A 157 -11.66 18.25 22.54
N TRP A 158 -12.08 17.22 21.81
CA TRP A 158 -12.47 17.30 20.40
C TRP A 158 -13.97 17.43 20.18
N SER A 159 -14.75 17.61 21.23
CA SER A 159 -16.16 18.02 21.17
C SER A 159 -16.28 19.54 21.08
N VAL A 160 -17.47 20.03 20.75
CA VAL A 160 -17.77 21.49 20.76
C VAL A 160 -17.39 22.14 22.10
N GLN A 161 -17.80 21.52 23.20
CA GLN A 161 -17.44 22.00 24.55
C GLN A 161 -15.92 21.93 24.83
N GLY A 162 -15.25 20.90 24.34
CA GLY A 162 -13.80 20.76 24.49
C GLY A 162 -13.03 21.80 23.68
N ARG A 163 -13.56 22.16 22.51
CA ARG A 163 -13.03 23.23 21.68
C ARG A 163 -13.10 24.59 22.42
N ALA A 164 -14.25 24.93 22.97
CA ALA A 164 -14.43 26.14 23.76
C ALA A 164 -13.43 26.21 24.94
N VAL A 165 -13.22 25.07 25.65
CA VAL A 165 -12.21 25.01 26.71
C VAL A 165 -10.80 25.30 26.16
N LEU A 166 -10.42 24.72 25.00
CA LEU A 166 -9.10 25.00 24.40
C LEU A 166 -8.91 26.47 24.04
N GLU A 167 -9.95 27.14 23.54
CA GLU A 167 -9.93 28.56 23.18
C GLU A 167 -9.79 29.49 24.39
N GLN A 168 -10.39 29.10 25.53
CA GLN A 168 -10.42 29.88 26.75
C GLN A 168 -9.26 29.59 27.71
N LEU A 169 -8.33 28.67 27.37
CA LEU A 169 -7.17 28.41 28.26
C LEU A 169 -6.35 29.68 28.51
N PRO A 170 -5.97 29.95 29.76
CA PRO A 170 -5.25 31.17 30.12
C PRO A 170 -3.78 31.10 29.67
N MET A 171 -3.56 31.36 28.39
CA MET A 171 -2.24 31.38 27.75
C MET A 171 -1.88 32.79 27.30
N GLN A 172 -0.59 33.13 27.35
CA GLN A 172 -0.08 34.44 26.95
C GLN A 172 1.05 34.30 25.91
N GLY A 173 1.33 35.39 25.22
CA GLY A 173 2.45 35.51 24.28
C GLY A 173 2.46 34.42 23.22
N TRP A 174 3.62 33.85 22.98
CA TRP A 174 3.82 32.83 21.94
C TRP A 174 3.05 31.52 22.18
N THR A 175 2.73 31.20 23.43
CA THR A 175 1.91 30.02 23.74
C THR A 175 0.46 30.20 23.30
N ALA A 176 -0.10 31.39 23.53
CA ALA A 176 -1.44 31.73 23.03
C ALA A 176 -1.47 31.78 21.49
N ARG A 177 -0.45 32.37 20.87
CA ARG A 177 -0.30 32.40 19.42
C ARG A 177 -0.24 30.98 18.85
N ARG A 178 0.63 30.11 19.40
CA ARG A 178 0.75 28.72 18.97
C ARG A 178 -0.57 27.95 19.07
N ARG A 179 -1.33 28.14 20.16
CA ARG A 179 -2.66 27.57 20.30
C ARG A 179 -3.58 27.98 19.16
N SER A 180 -3.67 29.30 18.87
CA SER A 180 -4.53 29.83 17.83
C SER A 180 -4.15 29.30 16.45
N ASP A 181 -2.87 29.23 16.12
CA ASP A 181 -2.36 28.70 14.86
C ASP A 181 -2.69 27.20 14.71
N LEU A 182 -2.51 26.40 15.80
CA LEU A 182 -2.86 24.97 15.79
C LEU A 182 -4.37 24.73 15.66
N LEU A 183 -5.21 25.56 16.27
CA LEU A 183 -6.66 25.47 16.13
C LEU A 183 -7.09 25.79 14.71
N ALA A 184 -6.57 26.87 14.10
CA ALA A 184 -6.84 27.22 12.71
C ALA A 184 -6.36 26.10 11.73
N MET A 185 -5.19 25.51 11.99
CA MET A 185 -4.71 24.38 11.21
C MET A 185 -5.62 23.15 11.36
N LEU A 186 -6.11 22.86 12.58
CA LEU A 186 -7.03 21.75 12.81
C LEU A 186 -8.33 21.92 12.00
N ASP A 187 -8.90 23.11 11.98
CA ASP A 187 -10.14 23.40 11.25
C ASP A 187 -9.97 23.19 9.75
N ARG A 188 -8.87 23.68 9.16
CA ARG A 188 -8.54 23.44 7.75
C ARG A 188 -8.33 21.97 7.43
N LEU A 189 -7.65 21.25 8.31
CA LEU A 189 -7.44 19.80 8.12
C LEU A 189 -8.75 19.02 8.21
N ASP A 190 -9.65 19.37 9.13
CA ASP A 190 -10.94 18.71 9.26
C ASP A 190 -11.84 18.97 8.03
N GLU A 191 -11.83 20.18 7.46
CA GLU A 191 -12.52 20.52 6.21
C GLU A 191 -12.00 19.70 5.03
N GLN A 192 -10.67 19.74 4.79
CA GLN A 192 -10.04 19.00 3.69
C GLN A 192 -10.23 17.49 3.80
N ILE A 193 -10.11 16.94 5.00
CA ILE A 193 -10.38 15.51 5.23
C ILE A 193 -11.85 15.18 4.93
N GLY A 194 -12.77 16.08 5.29
CA GLY A 194 -14.19 15.91 4.99
C GLY A 194 -14.48 15.86 3.48
N GLU A 195 -13.81 16.70 2.68
CA GLU A 195 -13.89 16.67 1.22
C GLU A 195 -13.36 15.37 0.64
N LEU A 196 -12.16 14.95 1.08
CA LEU A 196 -11.56 13.69 0.63
C LEU A 196 -12.37 12.47 1.07
N ASP A 197 -13.02 12.52 2.23
CA ASP A 197 -13.94 11.46 2.70
C ASP A 197 -15.18 11.33 1.79
N ARG A 198 -15.72 12.46 1.29
CA ARG A 198 -16.80 12.46 0.29
C ARG A 198 -16.33 11.84 -1.03
N ALA A 199 -15.16 12.25 -1.52
CA ALA A 199 -14.57 11.69 -2.73
C ALA A 199 -14.30 10.18 -2.62
N VAL A 200 -13.72 9.72 -1.50
CA VAL A 200 -13.50 8.28 -1.24
C VAL A 200 -14.82 7.51 -1.22
N ARG A 201 -15.88 8.09 -0.66
CA ARG A 201 -17.21 7.47 -0.64
C ARG A 201 -17.78 7.33 -2.05
N ALA A 202 -17.72 8.38 -2.86
CA ALA A 202 -18.16 8.35 -4.25
C ALA A 202 -17.40 7.30 -5.07
N GLU A 203 -16.07 7.22 -4.92
CA GLU A 203 -15.23 6.20 -5.56
C GLU A 203 -15.58 4.77 -5.10
N ALA A 204 -15.92 4.60 -3.84
CA ALA A 204 -16.32 3.31 -3.29
C ALA A 204 -17.69 2.85 -3.82
N GLU A 205 -18.64 3.77 -3.95
CA GLU A 205 -19.99 3.50 -4.46
C GLU A 205 -20.00 3.08 -5.93
N GLN A 206 -19.07 3.57 -6.74
CA GLN A 206 -18.94 3.19 -8.15
C GLN A 206 -18.36 1.77 -8.36
N ARG A 207 -17.77 1.15 -7.33
CA ARG A 207 -17.09 -0.15 -7.43
C ARG A 207 -17.89 -1.26 -6.76
N PRO A 208 -18.46 -2.20 -7.53
CA PRO A 208 -19.22 -3.32 -6.98
C PRO A 208 -18.44 -4.14 -5.96
N GLU A 209 -17.14 -4.34 -6.19
CA GLU A 209 -16.23 -5.08 -5.31
C GLU A 209 -16.10 -4.38 -3.95
N VAL A 210 -16.07 -3.06 -3.91
CA VAL A 210 -15.98 -2.30 -2.66
C VAL A 210 -17.31 -2.39 -1.91
N ARG A 211 -18.45 -2.23 -2.60
CA ARG A 211 -19.77 -2.40 -1.99
C ARG A 211 -19.95 -3.80 -1.39
N LEU A 212 -19.45 -4.82 -2.11
CA LEU A 212 -19.47 -6.19 -1.60
C LEU A 212 -18.68 -6.32 -0.29
N LEU A 213 -17.47 -5.75 -0.22
CA LEU A 213 -16.65 -5.78 0.99
C LEU A 213 -17.28 -5.00 2.15
N MET A 214 -17.97 -3.91 1.88
CA MET A 214 -18.65 -3.10 2.89
C MET A 214 -19.80 -3.84 3.58
N THR A 215 -20.26 -4.98 3.08
CA THR A 215 -21.19 -5.86 3.80
C THR A 215 -20.56 -6.51 5.03
N HIS A 216 -19.21 -6.57 5.11
CA HIS A 216 -18.52 -7.10 6.28
C HIS A 216 -18.47 -6.07 7.42
N PRO A 217 -18.89 -6.43 8.66
CA PRO A 217 -18.79 -5.55 9.81
C PRO A 217 -17.37 -5.01 10.02
N GLY A 218 -17.24 -3.70 10.16
CA GLY A 218 -15.96 -3.01 10.34
C GLY A 218 -15.25 -2.60 9.04
N VAL A 219 -15.81 -2.94 7.88
CA VAL A 219 -15.28 -2.52 6.58
C VAL A 219 -16.12 -1.36 6.05
N GLY A 220 -15.57 -0.16 6.10
CA GLY A 220 -16.17 1.04 5.49
C GLY A 220 -15.55 1.38 4.14
N PRO A 221 -15.98 2.50 3.50
CA PRO A 221 -15.54 2.91 2.18
C PRO A 221 -14.00 2.99 2.06
N VAL A 222 -13.34 3.62 3.02
CA VAL A 222 -11.87 3.76 3.03
C VAL A 222 -11.16 2.41 3.05
N VAL A 223 -11.61 1.49 3.91
CA VAL A 223 -10.99 0.15 4.06
C VAL A 223 -11.25 -0.69 2.82
N GLY A 224 -12.50 -0.72 2.35
CA GLY A 224 -12.89 -1.48 1.16
C GLY A 224 -12.17 -1.01 -0.09
N LEU A 225 -12.16 0.30 -0.34
CA LEU A 225 -11.49 0.90 -1.48
C LEU A 225 -9.98 0.67 -1.42
N ALA A 226 -9.34 0.95 -0.28
CA ALA A 226 -7.90 0.72 -0.10
C ALA A 226 -7.53 -0.75 -0.32
N TYR A 227 -8.38 -1.69 0.11
CA TYR A 227 -8.15 -3.12 -0.05
C TYR A 227 -8.22 -3.53 -1.54
N VAL A 228 -9.29 -3.18 -2.24
CA VAL A 228 -9.48 -3.50 -3.67
C VAL A 228 -8.34 -2.93 -4.49
N LEU A 229 -8.01 -1.67 -4.30
CA LEU A 229 -6.93 -1.02 -5.03
C LEU A 229 -5.53 -1.59 -4.68
N THR A 230 -5.31 -2.06 -3.45
CA THR A 230 -4.03 -2.67 -3.05
C THR A 230 -3.87 -4.07 -3.62
N LEU A 231 -4.92 -4.89 -3.56
CA LEU A 231 -4.86 -6.26 -4.04
C LEU A 231 -4.81 -6.35 -5.57
N GLY A 232 -5.60 -5.53 -6.26
CA GLY A 232 -5.89 -5.74 -7.67
C GLY A 232 -6.69 -7.03 -7.91
N PRO A 233 -6.54 -7.68 -9.07
CA PRO A 233 -7.27 -8.91 -9.40
C PRO A 233 -6.97 -10.03 -8.39
N THR A 234 -8.02 -10.68 -7.88
CA THR A 234 -7.88 -11.78 -6.90
C THR A 234 -7.18 -13.01 -7.48
N THR A 235 -7.19 -13.17 -8.81
CA THR A 235 -6.51 -14.23 -9.55
C THR A 235 -4.99 -14.25 -9.35
N ARG A 236 -4.39 -13.10 -8.95
CA ARG A 236 -2.97 -13.01 -8.59
C ARG A 236 -2.58 -13.89 -7.40
N PHE A 237 -3.54 -14.27 -6.60
CA PHE A 237 -3.29 -14.99 -5.35
C PHE A 237 -4.03 -16.32 -5.37
N PRO A 238 -3.36 -17.46 -5.57
CA PRO A 238 -3.99 -18.79 -5.51
C PRO A 238 -4.68 -19.08 -4.17
N ARG A 239 -4.16 -18.54 -3.06
CA ARG A 239 -4.64 -18.85 -1.69
C ARG A 239 -4.66 -17.60 -0.80
N GLY A 240 -5.61 -17.50 0.12
CA GLY A 240 -5.70 -16.39 1.08
C GLY A 240 -4.46 -16.21 1.98
N LYS A 241 -3.66 -17.25 2.19
CA LYS A 241 -2.36 -17.15 2.90
C LYS A 241 -1.38 -16.21 2.18
N GLN A 242 -1.40 -16.18 0.86
CA GLN A 242 -0.54 -15.30 0.06
C GLN A 242 -0.97 -13.84 0.17
N VAL A 243 -2.27 -13.58 0.28
CA VAL A 243 -2.79 -12.23 0.57
C VAL A 243 -2.30 -11.74 1.94
N ALA A 244 -2.37 -12.57 2.97
CA ALA A 244 -1.87 -12.22 4.28
C ALA A 244 -0.35 -11.96 4.28
N SER A 245 0.41 -12.71 3.47
CA SER A 245 1.85 -12.49 3.25
C SER A 245 2.12 -11.17 2.52
N TYR A 246 1.42 -10.93 1.41
CA TYR A 246 1.53 -9.72 0.60
C TYR A 246 1.25 -8.44 1.41
N LEU A 247 0.31 -8.53 2.36
CA LEU A 247 -0.03 -7.44 3.28
C LEU A 247 0.91 -7.36 4.50
N GLY A 248 1.87 -8.29 4.63
CA GLY A 248 2.82 -8.30 5.75
C GLY A 248 2.22 -8.62 7.11
N LEU A 249 1.10 -9.36 7.13
CA LEU A 249 0.36 -9.77 8.33
C LEU A 249 0.73 -11.18 8.81
N ILE A 250 1.78 -11.79 8.25
CA ILE A 250 2.32 -13.07 8.71
C ILE A 250 3.50 -12.85 9.65
N PRO A 251 3.70 -13.73 10.64
CA PRO A 251 4.89 -13.66 11.49
C PRO A 251 6.16 -13.93 10.67
N LYS A 252 7.26 -13.30 11.06
CA LYS A 252 8.60 -13.70 10.61
C LYS A 252 8.93 -15.06 11.24
N GLU A 253 9.39 -15.98 10.43
CA GLU A 253 9.86 -17.29 10.89
C GLU A 253 11.39 -17.30 10.90
N ARG A 254 11.94 -17.80 12.00
CA ARG A 254 13.38 -18.07 12.20
C ARG A 254 13.50 -19.48 12.73
N SER A 255 13.27 -20.44 11.85
CA SER A 255 13.32 -21.86 12.20
C SER A 255 14.65 -22.45 11.75
N SER A 256 15.34 -23.17 12.64
CA SER A 256 16.55 -23.91 12.34
C SER A 256 16.62 -25.17 13.22
N GLY A 257 17.23 -26.24 12.71
CA GLY A 257 17.46 -27.47 13.50
C GLY A 257 16.18 -28.08 14.08
N GLY A 258 15.06 -28.07 13.34
CA GLY A 258 13.77 -28.63 13.79
C GLY A 258 12.99 -27.76 14.79
N ARG A 259 13.53 -26.65 15.25
CA ARG A 259 12.84 -25.72 16.16
C ARG A 259 12.15 -24.60 15.37
N GLN A 260 10.81 -24.50 15.50
CA GLN A 260 10.04 -23.38 14.93
C GLN A 260 10.05 -22.19 15.88
N SER A 261 10.51 -21.02 15.40
CA SER A 261 10.46 -19.76 16.13
C SER A 261 9.76 -18.69 15.29
N PHE A 262 8.68 -18.12 15.83
CA PHE A 262 7.91 -17.06 15.21
C PHE A 262 8.12 -15.74 15.93
N GLY A 263 8.58 -14.74 15.19
CA GLY A 263 8.75 -13.36 15.63
C GLY A 263 7.54 -12.47 15.38
N PRO A 264 7.71 -11.13 15.45
CA PRO A 264 6.68 -10.18 15.03
C PRO A 264 6.32 -10.35 13.56
N ILE A 265 5.22 -9.72 13.11
CA ILE A 265 4.81 -9.75 11.70
C ILE A 265 5.90 -9.18 10.77
N SER A 266 5.92 -9.63 9.53
CA SER A 266 6.94 -9.26 8.54
C SER A 266 6.96 -7.76 8.24
N LYS A 267 5.81 -7.08 8.37
CA LYS A 267 5.60 -5.66 8.02
C LYS A 267 5.94 -5.30 6.57
N GLN A 268 6.08 -6.28 5.70
CA GLN A 268 6.25 -6.08 4.26
C GLN A 268 4.99 -5.49 3.62
N GLY A 269 5.10 -4.93 2.42
CA GLY A 269 3.99 -4.40 1.66
C GLY A 269 3.41 -3.11 2.24
N ASN A 270 2.12 -2.86 1.98
CA ASN A 270 1.45 -1.58 2.21
C ASN A 270 1.16 -1.31 3.69
N THR A 271 1.88 -0.33 4.28
CA THR A 271 1.73 0.07 5.70
C THR A 271 0.36 0.67 5.99
N MET A 272 -0.15 1.54 5.10
CA MET A 272 -1.48 2.15 5.25
C MET A 272 -2.56 1.06 5.31
N MET A 273 -2.49 0.07 4.43
CA MET A 273 -3.48 -1.02 4.41
C MET A 273 -3.45 -1.84 5.70
N ARG A 274 -2.26 -2.12 6.26
CA ARG A 274 -2.14 -2.81 7.55
C ARG A 274 -2.77 -2.01 8.69
N THR A 275 -2.54 -0.70 8.75
CA THR A 275 -3.14 0.20 9.75
C THR A 275 -4.67 0.17 9.63
N LEU A 276 -5.20 0.36 8.44
CA LEU A 276 -6.64 0.32 8.18
C LEU A 276 -7.28 -1.03 8.57
N LEU A 277 -6.62 -2.14 8.27
CA LEU A 277 -7.09 -3.47 8.67
C LEU A 277 -7.09 -3.70 10.19
N VAL A 278 -6.10 -3.16 10.90
CA VAL A 278 -6.05 -3.23 12.37
C VAL A 278 -7.15 -2.37 13.01
N GLU A 279 -7.46 -1.22 12.44
CA GLU A 279 -8.57 -0.37 12.89
C GLU A 279 -9.92 -1.04 12.59
N ALA A 280 -10.11 -1.54 11.38
CA ALA A 280 -11.29 -2.30 10.97
C ALA A 280 -11.52 -3.54 11.86
N ALA A 281 -10.45 -4.23 12.23
CA ALA A 281 -10.50 -5.39 13.12
C ALA A 281 -11.08 -5.06 14.49
N GLN A 282 -10.82 -3.87 15.04
CA GLN A 282 -11.37 -3.44 16.34
C GLN A 282 -12.89 -3.25 16.27
N THR A 283 -13.39 -2.78 15.14
CA THR A 283 -14.85 -2.67 14.91
C THR A 283 -15.45 -4.04 14.62
N ALA A 284 -14.82 -4.85 13.75
CA ALA A 284 -15.31 -6.17 13.39
C ALA A 284 -15.51 -7.09 14.61
N VAL A 285 -14.60 -7.05 15.60
CA VAL A 285 -14.70 -7.83 16.85
C VAL A 285 -15.98 -7.51 17.64
N ARG A 286 -16.58 -6.33 17.49
CA ARG A 286 -17.81 -5.96 18.21
C ARG A 286 -19.05 -6.64 17.62
N PHE A 287 -19.05 -6.91 16.32
CA PHE A 287 -20.23 -7.38 15.59
C PHE A 287 -20.10 -8.81 15.07
N ASP A 288 -18.88 -9.36 14.97
CA ASP A 288 -18.63 -10.73 14.52
C ASP A 288 -18.24 -11.61 15.71
N GLU A 289 -19.04 -12.63 16.01
CA GLU A 289 -18.85 -13.48 17.18
C GLU A 289 -17.60 -14.37 17.06
N GLU A 290 -17.30 -14.92 15.87
CA GLU A 290 -16.10 -15.75 15.65
C GLU A 290 -14.82 -14.93 15.86
N LEU A 291 -14.79 -13.70 15.32
CA LEU A 291 -13.65 -12.78 15.50
C LEU A 291 -13.53 -12.37 16.97
N ARG A 292 -14.63 -12.13 17.65
CA ARG A 292 -14.68 -11.79 19.10
C ARG A 292 -14.10 -12.90 19.95
N ARG A 293 -14.53 -14.14 19.73
CA ARG A 293 -14.02 -15.31 20.46
C ARG A 293 -12.52 -15.52 20.21
N GLY A 294 -12.09 -15.43 18.94
CA GLY A 294 -10.67 -15.54 18.58
C GLY A 294 -9.82 -14.44 19.22
N TYR A 295 -10.31 -13.19 19.19
CA TYR A 295 -9.66 -12.07 19.85
C TYR A 295 -9.51 -12.28 21.36
N GLY A 296 -10.60 -12.68 22.04
CA GLY A 296 -10.61 -12.92 23.49
C GLY A 296 -9.62 -14.00 23.91
N ARG A 297 -9.61 -15.14 23.22
CA ARG A 297 -8.68 -16.24 23.48
C ARG A 297 -7.21 -15.82 23.35
N LEU A 298 -6.88 -15.06 22.29
CA LEU A 298 -5.49 -14.65 22.08
C LEU A 298 -5.08 -13.51 23.01
N LYS A 299 -6.00 -12.59 23.31
CA LYS A 299 -5.76 -11.51 24.27
C LYS A 299 -5.45 -12.04 25.67
N ALA A 300 -6.12 -13.10 26.11
CA ALA A 300 -5.85 -13.76 27.39
C ALA A 300 -4.45 -14.42 27.45
N LYS A 301 -4.00 -15.01 26.32
CA LYS A 301 -2.70 -15.72 26.26
C LYS A 301 -1.51 -14.80 26.00
N LYS A 302 -1.70 -13.68 25.30
CA LYS A 302 -0.62 -12.77 24.93
C LYS A 302 -0.96 -11.33 25.34
N HIS A 303 -1.21 -10.42 24.41
CA HIS A 303 -1.62 -9.04 24.68
C HIS A 303 -2.61 -8.60 23.62
N SER A 304 -3.23 -7.42 23.81
CA SER A 304 -4.21 -6.89 22.87
C SER A 304 -3.63 -6.61 21.47
N ALA A 305 -2.36 -6.22 21.35
CA ALA A 305 -1.76 -5.88 20.07
C ALA A 305 -1.63 -7.11 19.13
N PRO A 306 -1.03 -8.25 19.51
CA PRO A 306 -1.04 -9.47 18.70
C PRO A 306 -2.45 -9.96 18.38
N ALA A 307 -3.41 -9.83 19.31
CA ALA A 307 -4.79 -10.23 19.08
C ALA A 307 -5.47 -9.39 17.99
N LYS A 308 -5.26 -8.06 17.97
CA LYS A 308 -5.75 -7.19 16.90
C LYS A 308 -5.17 -7.55 15.53
N VAL A 309 -3.87 -7.83 15.48
CA VAL A 309 -3.18 -8.23 14.24
C VAL A 309 -3.69 -9.58 13.71
N MET A 310 -3.97 -10.53 14.59
CA MET A 310 -4.58 -11.81 14.20
C MET A 310 -5.97 -11.59 13.59
N VAL A 311 -6.79 -10.74 14.18
CA VAL A 311 -8.11 -10.40 13.61
C VAL A 311 -7.95 -9.68 12.27
N ALA A 312 -7.04 -8.71 12.17
CA ALA A 312 -6.74 -8.01 10.92
C ALA A 312 -6.33 -8.98 9.79
N ARG A 313 -5.50 -9.97 10.11
CA ARG A 313 -5.13 -11.04 9.17
C ARG A 313 -6.35 -11.87 8.75
N LYS A 314 -7.19 -12.29 9.69
CA LYS A 314 -8.44 -13.03 9.41
C LYS A 314 -9.37 -12.20 8.53
N LEU A 315 -9.57 -10.92 8.86
CA LEU A 315 -10.38 -9.99 8.10
C LEU A 315 -9.86 -9.87 6.65
N ALA A 316 -8.56 -9.67 6.47
CA ALA A 316 -7.95 -9.59 5.13
C ALA A 316 -8.22 -10.85 4.29
N VAL A 317 -8.10 -12.04 4.90
CA VAL A 317 -8.38 -13.31 4.21
C VAL A 317 -9.88 -13.47 3.90
N ARG A 318 -10.77 -13.04 4.80
CA ARG A 318 -12.22 -13.06 4.56
C ARG A 318 -12.60 -12.14 3.39
N MET A 319 -12.09 -10.90 3.37
CA MET A 319 -12.31 -9.95 2.29
C MET A 319 -11.83 -10.51 0.94
N TYR A 320 -10.68 -11.20 0.92
CA TYR A 320 -10.19 -11.88 -0.28
C TYR A 320 -11.18 -12.95 -0.77
N TRP A 321 -11.70 -13.80 0.11
CA TRP A 321 -12.67 -14.82 -0.29
C TRP A 321 -14.01 -14.24 -0.73
N MET A 322 -14.46 -13.15 -0.11
CA MET A 322 -15.65 -12.42 -0.57
C MET A 322 -15.51 -11.95 -2.02
N LEU A 323 -14.34 -11.37 -2.36
CA LEU A 323 -14.06 -10.92 -3.72
C LEU A 323 -13.91 -12.10 -4.69
N ARG A 324 -13.21 -13.16 -4.29
CA ARG A 324 -12.92 -14.30 -5.16
C ARG A 324 -14.17 -15.08 -5.54
N GLU A 325 -15.09 -15.25 -4.57
CA GLU A 325 -16.34 -15.97 -4.76
C GLU A 325 -17.53 -15.07 -5.13
N ASN A 326 -17.29 -13.75 -5.16
CA ASN A 326 -18.34 -12.74 -5.37
C ASN A 326 -19.54 -12.93 -4.43
N LYS A 327 -19.26 -13.18 -3.14
CA LYS A 327 -20.27 -13.42 -2.09
C LYS A 327 -20.17 -12.42 -0.96
N SER A 328 -21.33 -11.97 -0.48
CA SER A 328 -21.42 -11.07 0.68
C SER A 328 -20.96 -11.73 1.98
N TYR A 329 -20.72 -10.92 3.01
CA TYR A 329 -20.40 -11.44 4.34
C TYR A 329 -21.45 -12.40 4.87
N ALA A 330 -22.74 -12.08 4.70
CA ALA A 330 -23.83 -12.93 5.15
C ALA A 330 -23.82 -14.30 4.49
N GLN A 331 -23.55 -14.37 3.19
CA GLN A 331 -23.49 -15.61 2.42
C GLN A 331 -22.31 -16.51 2.82
N LEU A 332 -21.18 -15.94 3.22
CA LEU A 332 -19.98 -16.72 3.53
C LEU A 332 -19.81 -17.01 5.03
N TYR A 333 -20.22 -16.10 5.90
CA TYR A 333 -19.81 -16.13 7.32
C TYR A 333 -20.95 -16.00 8.32
N ALA A 334 -22.06 -15.34 8.01
CA ALA A 334 -23.14 -15.15 8.97
C ALA A 334 -23.95 -16.42 9.27
N GLN A 335 -23.97 -17.39 8.35
CA GLN A 335 -24.75 -18.63 8.47
C GLN A 335 -23.94 -19.83 8.95
N ARG A 336 -22.67 -19.70 9.31
CA ARG A 336 -21.91 -20.84 9.83
C ARG A 336 -22.37 -21.16 11.24
N PRO A 337 -23.04 -22.32 11.46
CA PRO A 337 -23.31 -22.77 12.80
C PRO A 337 -21.99 -22.89 13.55
N VAL A 338 -21.95 -22.36 14.76
CA VAL A 338 -20.78 -22.48 15.62
C VAL A 338 -20.60 -23.96 15.90
N ALA A 339 -19.57 -24.58 15.34
CA ALA A 339 -19.16 -25.91 15.73
C ALA A 339 -18.95 -25.87 17.26
N ARG A 340 -19.87 -26.48 18.00
CA ARG A 340 -19.70 -26.76 19.43
C ARG A 340 -18.56 -27.76 19.53
N MET A 341 -17.40 -27.33 20.01
CA MET A 341 -16.38 -28.20 20.59
C MET A 341 -16.63 -28.30 22.07
#